data_ab1099cb7c18e340500bf73cf8d64df5
#
_entry.id   ab1099cb7c18e340500bf73cf8d64df5
#
_cell.length_a   1.000
_cell.length_b   1.000
_cell.length_c   1.000
_cell.angle_alpha   90.00
_cell.angle_beta   90.00
_cell.angle_gamma   90.00
#
_symmetry.space_group_name_H-M   'P 1'
#
loop_
_entity.id
_entity.type
_entity.pdbx_description
1 polymer ?
#
loop_
_entity_poly.entity_id
_entity_poly.type
_entity_poly.pdbx_seq_one_letter_code
_entity_poly.pdbx_strand_id
1 'polypeptide(L)'
;MLRSRLALVALLLSPFASISPAEAHGSHGGGGESLEAGEFDFTPLITIEGHGGFDTNLEGDPKHYAIDGMFGGVFEWGLGNGGSFAIEAAIGPALVWGEAEHFYGKVHVDDHDDDHEEDHDDHDDDHDEDHDDHDDDHEDHDHEGHGHAHDHDTDYKRTDIKGFLQARYAPNDRLSFELSWNPYYVTQDQGEDIQGLKNELGAKAIWALGDGDVNFALGDGIEDLVNGVYLSVDHRQGWESDGMYVGNYTDPRVGLGFKFGGDEISLMIEAGPRFYVPGSYAGLDPRTDFAGEIELSVPVGDATLFLHWQHVYSWENAPGWGEGWQHHVGTGVTFTF
;
A
#
# COMPACT_ATOMS: atom_id res chain seq x y z
N MET A 1 -0.97 19.82 -36.18
CA MET A 1 -1.18 18.82 -35.13
C MET A 1 -1.20 19.40 -33.70
N LEU A 2 -1.36 20.71 -33.53
CA LEU A 2 -1.34 21.40 -32.20
C LEU A 2 -2.75 21.74 -31.65
N ARG A 3 -3.81 21.54 -32.44
CA ARG A 3 -5.19 21.95 -32.06
C ARG A 3 -5.99 20.89 -31.29
N SER A 4 -5.56 19.63 -31.29
CA SER A 4 -6.29 18.56 -30.57
C SER A 4 -5.85 18.35 -29.12
N ARG A 5 -4.71 18.91 -28.71
CA ARG A 5 -4.25 18.81 -27.31
C ARG A 5 -4.82 19.88 -26.40
N LEU A 6 -5.32 20.98 -26.95
CA LEU A 6 -5.95 22.06 -26.19
C LEU A 6 -7.43 21.78 -25.85
N ALA A 7 -8.08 20.86 -26.56
CA ALA A 7 -9.47 20.52 -26.31
C ALA A 7 -9.67 19.67 -25.05
N LEU A 8 -8.67 18.83 -24.67
CA LEU A 8 -8.76 18.00 -23.48
C LEU A 8 -8.54 18.79 -22.19
N VAL A 9 -7.70 19.82 -22.23
CA VAL A 9 -7.45 20.71 -21.08
C VAL A 9 -8.61 21.68 -20.87
N ALA A 10 -9.31 22.07 -21.95
CA ALA A 10 -10.47 22.95 -21.86
C ALA A 10 -11.72 22.26 -21.27
N LEU A 11 -11.81 20.93 -21.33
CA LEU A 11 -12.89 20.16 -20.73
C LEU A 11 -12.75 20.07 -19.20
N LEU A 12 -11.53 20.16 -18.68
CA LEU A 12 -11.25 20.14 -17.24
C LEU A 12 -11.33 21.53 -16.58
N LEU A 13 -11.41 22.60 -17.38
CA LEU A 13 -11.45 24.00 -16.90
C LEU A 13 -12.74 24.74 -17.27
N SER A 14 -13.78 24.04 -17.74
CA SER A 14 -15.06 24.69 -17.97
C SER A 14 -15.64 25.18 -16.65
N PRO A 15 -15.99 26.50 -16.54
CA PRO A 15 -16.57 27.02 -15.31
C PRO A 15 -17.89 26.33 -15.04
N PHE A 16 -18.10 25.94 -13.81
CA PHE A 16 -19.35 25.44 -13.27
C PHE A 16 -20.54 26.32 -13.71
N ALA A 17 -21.20 25.91 -14.79
CA ALA A 17 -22.47 26.46 -15.13
C ALA A 17 -23.47 25.97 -14.09
N SER A 18 -23.99 26.91 -13.31
CA SER A 18 -25.11 26.82 -12.37
C SER A 18 -25.87 25.49 -12.45
N ILE A 19 -25.39 24.50 -11.73
CA ILE A 19 -26.20 23.36 -11.34
C ILE A 19 -27.17 23.93 -10.30
N SER A 20 -28.47 23.91 -10.59
CA SER A 20 -29.50 24.07 -9.56
C SER A 20 -29.10 23.19 -8.40
N PRO A 21 -29.30 23.60 -7.13
CA PRO A 21 -29.13 22.68 -6.03
C PRO A 21 -30.14 21.55 -6.25
N ALA A 22 -29.74 20.51 -6.97
CA ALA A 22 -30.27 19.20 -6.74
C ALA A 22 -30.02 18.99 -5.25
N GLU A 23 -31.05 18.71 -4.50
CA GLU A 23 -30.93 18.28 -3.13
C GLU A 23 -29.82 17.21 -3.15
N ALA A 24 -28.66 17.58 -2.59
CA ALA A 24 -27.58 16.65 -2.41
C ALA A 24 -28.13 15.60 -1.43
N HIS A 25 -28.76 14.58 -1.97
CA HIS A 25 -28.89 13.31 -1.29
C HIS A 25 -27.46 12.80 -1.23
N GLY A 26 -26.77 13.20 -0.15
CA GLY A 26 -25.46 12.69 0.17
C GLY A 26 -25.57 11.17 0.14
N SER A 27 -24.88 10.57 -0.80
CA SER A 27 -24.53 9.16 -0.73
C SER A 27 -23.58 9.03 0.44
N HIS A 28 -24.15 9.00 1.63
CA HIS A 28 -23.41 8.74 2.85
C HIS A 28 -22.86 7.33 2.73
N GLY A 29 -21.60 7.17 2.92
CA GLY A 29 -20.99 5.86 3.11
C GLY A 29 -21.82 5.06 4.12
N GLY A 30 -22.48 4.00 3.67
CA GLY A 30 -23.36 3.20 4.49
C GLY A 30 -24.86 3.49 4.27
N GLY A 31 -25.47 2.88 3.26
CA GLY A 31 -26.92 2.79 3.11
C GLY A 31 -27.59 3.82 2.22
N GLY A 32 -26.89 4.42 1.25
CA GLY A 32 -27.52 5.15 0.16
C GLY A 32 -28.45 4.24 -0.64
N GLU A 33 -29.61 4.74 -1.07
CA GLU A 33 -30.48 4.04 -2.00
C GLU A 33 -29.63 3.71 -3.24
N SER A 34 -29.61 2.43 -3.64
CA SER A 34 -28.92 2.00 -4.85
C SER A 34 -29.45 2.75 -6.06
N LEU A 35 -28.55 3.23 -6.94
CA LEU A 35 -28.95 3.90 -8.16
C LEU A 35 -29.93 3.05 -8.98
N GLU A 36 -30.95 3.66 -9.54
CA GLU A 36 -31.88 3.01 -10.44
C GLU A 36 -31.18 2.60 -11.75
N ALA A 37 -31.71 1.61 -12.45
CA ALA A 37 -31.15 1.15 -13.71
C ALA A 37 -31.04 2.29 -14.74
N GLY A 38 -29.80 2.61 -15.15
CA GLY A 38 -29.48 3.66 -16.09
C GLY A 38 -29.28 5.06 -15.44
N GLU A 39 -29.44 5.17 -14.15
CA GLU A 39 -29.08 6.35 -13.40
C GLU A 39 -27.55 6.49 -13.34
N PHE A 40 -27.07 7.73 -13.31
CA PHE A 40 -25.66 8.07 -13.27
C PHE A 40 -25.42 9.09 -12.18
N ASP A 41 -24.35 8.87 -11.39
CA ASP A 41 -23.86 9.80 -10.40
C ASP A 41 -22.38 10.09 -10.59
N PHE A 42 -21.97 11.30 -10.19
CA PHE A 42 -20.56 11.69 -10.13
C PHE A 42 -20.26 12.35 -8.80
N THR A 43 -19.43 11.71 -8.00
CA THR A 43 -19.01 12.18 -6.67
C THR A 43 -17.54 12.63 -6.72
N PRO A 44 -17.24 13.94 -6.68
CA PRO A 44 -15.87 14.42 -6.49
C PRO A 44 -15.38 14.07 -5.08
N LEU A 45 -14.08 13.75 -4.95
CA LEU A 45 -13.50 13.43 -3.66
C LEU A 45 -12.10 14.01 -3.47
N ILE A 46 -11.77 14.22 -2.21
CA ILE A 46 -10.41 14.54 -1.74
C ILE A 46 -10.11 13.61 -0.57
N THR A 47 -9.05 12.83 -0.69
CA THR A 47 -8.56 11.97 0.41
C THR A 47 -7.23 12.49 0.91
N ILE A 48 -7.08 12.58 2.23
CA ILE A 48 -5.81 12.83 2.90
C ILE A 48 -5.58 11.66 3.85
N GLU A 49 -4.46 10.96 3.65
CA GLU A 49 -4.10 9.81 4.44
C GLU A 49 -2.69 9.94 4.96
N GLY A 50 -2.49 9.62 6.24
CA GLY A 50 -1.19 9.36 6.82
C GLY A 50 -1.06 7.88 7.10
N HIS A 51 -0.03 7.24 6.55
CA HIS A 51 0.19 5.82 6.73
C HIS A 51 1.66 5.50 6.98
N GLY A 52 1.92 4.32 7.50
CA GLY A 52 3.27 3.87 7.74
C GLY A 52 3.31 2.42 8.16
N GLY A 53 4.48 1.84 8.07
CA GLY A 53 4.71 0.46 8.41
C GLY A 53 5.98 0.24 9.20
N PHE A 54 6.04 -0.92 9.80
CA PHE A 54 7.24 -1.44 10.45
C PHE A 54 7.26 -2.95 10.31
N ASP A 55 8.45 -3.49 10.06
CA ASP A 55 8.66 -4.88 9.75
C ASP A 55 9.58 -5.49 10.82
N THR A 56 9.07 -6.48 11.55
CA THR A 56 9.85 -7.22 12.58
C THR A 56 10.52 -8.46 12.03
N ASN A 57 10.26 -8.80 10.76
CA ASN A 57 10.81 -9.93 10.05
C ASN A 57 11.98 -9.59 9.13
N LEU A 58 12.34 -8.31 9.04
CA LEU A 58 13.49 -7.83 8.29
C LEU A 58 14.59 -7.36 9.23
N GLU A 59 15.84 -7.48 8.79
CA GLU A 59 16.99 -7.01 9.54
C GLU A 59 16.92 -5.48 9.69
N GLY A 60 17.14 -5.01 10.91
CA GLY A 60 17.10 -3.58 11.24
C GLY A 60 15.70 -3.04 11.56
N ASP A 61 14.64 -3.85 11.52
CA ASP A 61 13.26 -3.42 11.79
C ASP A 61 12.87 -2.15 11.00
N PRO A 62 12.94 -2.15 9.66
CA PRO A 62 12.74 -0.97 8.83
C PRO A 62 11.39 -0.30 9.07
N LYS A 63 11.35 1.03 8.99
CA LYS A 63 10.15 1.84 9.18
C LYS A 63 10.00 2.83 8.06
N HIS A 64 8.77 2.99 7.61
CA HIS A 64 8.43 3.99 6.60
C HIS A 64 7.18 4.76 7.01
N TYR A 65 7.07 5.99 6.53
CA TYR A 65 5.91 6.86 6.72
C TYR A 65 5.62 7.63 5.45
N ALA A 66 4.35 7.80 5.14
CA ALA A 66 3.93 8.68 4.06
C ALA A 66 2.69 9.49 4.44
N ILE A 67 2.52 10.63 3.79
CA ILE A 67 1.28 11.40 3.81
C ILE A 67 0.87 11.62 2.37
N ASP A 68 -0.29 11.07 2.02
CA ASP A 68 -0.87 11.15 0.68
C ASP A 68 -1.99 12.17 0.66
N GLY A 69 -2.06 12.95 -0.42
CA GLY A 69 -3.17 13.84 -0.69
C GLY A 69 -3.72 13.55 -2.09
N MET A 70 -4.86 12.88 -2.18
CA MET A 70 -5.44 12.42 -3.43
C MET A 70 -6.63 13.29 -3.82
N PHE A 71 -6.71 13.67 -5.09
CA PHE A 71 -7.79 14.43 -5.69
C PHE A 71 -8.39 13.62 -6.82
N GLY A 72 -9.70 13.40 -6.77
CA GLY A 72 -10.33 12.54 -7.76
C GLY A 72 -11.84 12.58 -7.75
N GLY A 73 -12.45 11.50 -8.18
CA GLY A 73 -13.88 11.33 -8.17
C GLY A 73 -14.30 9.96 -8.65
N VAL A 74 -15.54 9.65 -8.36
CA VAL A 74 -16.22 8.40 -8.71
C VAL A 74 -17.31 8.70 -9.73
N PHE A 75 -17.31 7.91 -10.79
CA PHE A 75 -18.36 7.86 -11.81
C PHE A 75 -19.13 6.55 -11.61
N GLU A 76 -20.39 6.63 -11.21
CA GLU A 76 -21.19 5.45 -10.90
C GLU A 76 -22.43 5.37 -11.78
N TRP A 77 -22.77 4.17 -12.23
CA TRP A 77 -23.95 3.85 -13.03
C TRP A 77 -24.77 2.75 -12.35
N GLY A 78 -26.04 3.01 -12.12
CA GLY A 78 -27.00 2.03 -11.63
C GLY A 78 -27.32 0.97 -12.71
N LEU A 79 -27.24 -0.30 -12.33
CA LEU A 79 -27.58 -1.43 -13.21
C LEU A 79 -28.96 -2.02 -12.89
N GLY A 80 -29.58 -1.55 -11.80
CA GLY A 80 -30.81 -2.10 -11.25
C GLY A 80 -30.56 -3.36 -10.38
N ASN A 81 -31.56 -3.78 -9.64
CA ASN A 81 -31.52 -4.89 -8.69
C ASN A 81 -30.37 -4.79 -7.63
N GLY A 82 -30.06 -3.55 -7.21
CA GLY A 82 -28.97 -3.29 -6.29
C GLY A 82 -27.57 -3.42 -6.91
N GLY A 83 -27.49 -3.54 -8.23
CA GLY A 83 -26.20 -3.60 -8.93
C GLY A 83 -25.71 -2.24 -9.41
N SER A 84 -24.37 -2.07 -9.49
CA SER A 84 -23.74 -0.87 -10.02
C SER A 84 -22.47 -1.20 -10.82
N PHE A 85 -22.07 -0.21 -11.63
CA PHE A 85 -20.73 -0.17 -12.23
C PHE A 85 -20.13 1.20 -11.88
N ALA A 86 -18.91 1.20 -11.35
CA ALA A 86 -18.24 2.43 -10.98
C ALA A 86 -16.81 2.49 -11.53
N ILE A 87 -16.37 3.71 -11.80
CA ILE A 87 -14.97 4.02 -12.08
C ILE A 87 -14.54 5.09 -11.10
N GLU A 88 -13.54 4.81 -10.30
CA GLU A 88 -12.86 5.77 -9.46
C GLU A 88 -11.50 6.12 -10.03
N ALA A 89 -11.14 7.39 -10.03
CA ALA A 89 -9.83 7.87 -10.44
C ALA A 89 -9.37 9.01 -9.53
N ALA A 90 -8.15 8.90 -9.02
CA ALA A 90 -7.54 9.92 -8.18
C ALA A 90 -6.03 10.03 -8.46
N ILE A 91 -5.47 11.22 -8.18
CA ILE A 91 -4.03 11.49 -8.30
C ILE A 91 -3.63 12.54 -7.27
N GLY A 92 -2.42 12.43 -6.76
CA GLY A 92 -1.91 13.45 -5.86
C GLY A 92 -0.49 13.21 -5.38
N PRO A 93 0.05 14.12 -4.54
CA PRO A 93 1.36 13.99 -3.95
C PRO A 93 1.37 12.94 -2.83
N ALA A 94 2.50 12.24 -2.72
CA ALA A 94 2.89 11.40 -1.61
C ALA A 94 4.16 11.97 -0.98
N LEU A 95 4.08 12.41 0.25
CA LEU A 95 5.21 12.88 1.05
C LEU A 95 5.81 11.69 1.79
N VAL A 96 7.08 11.36 1.55
CA VAL A 96 7.73 10.13 2.03
C VAL A 96 8.82 10.43 3.04
N TRP A 97 8.85 9.69 4.15
CA TRP A 97 9.85 9.69 5.22
C TRP A 97 10.32 8.26 5.53
N GLY A 98 11.48 8.17 6.14
CA GLY A 98 12.02 6.89 6.59
C GLY A 98 12.60 6.07 5.45
N GLU A 99 12.67 4.77 5.61
CA GLU A 99 13.10 3.87 4.56
C GLU A 99 12.06 3.80 3.45
N ALA A 100 12.49 3.42 2.25
CA ALA A 100 11.57 3.36 1.12
C ALA A 100 10.42 2.39 1.39
N GLU A 101 9.22 2.74 0.93
CA GLU A 101 8.07 1.85 1.02
C GLU A 101 8.38 0.55 0.28
N HIS A 102 8.37 -0.56 1.02
CA HIS A 102 8.59 -1.87 0.42
C HIS A 102 7.35 -2.30 -0.34
N PHE A 103 7.44 -2.25 -1.66
CA PHE A 103 6.40 -2.79 -2.51
C PHE A 103 6.34 -4.32 -2.31
N TYR A 104 5.23 -4.82 -1.77
CA TYR A 104 4.83 -6.23 -1.62
C TYR A 104 5.95 -7.27 -1.67
N GLY A 105 6.68 -7.42 -0.55
CA GLY A 105 7.71 -8.46 -0.43
C GLY A 105 9.02 -8.15 -1.14
N LYS A 106 9.26 -6.89 -1.50
CA LYS A 106 10.59 -6.41 -1.84
C LYS A 106 11.44 -6.52 -0.58
N VAL A 107 12.47 -7.31 -0.65
CA VAL A 107 13.41 -7.51 0.43
C VAL A 107 14.62 -6.67 0.16
N HIS A 108 15.03 -5.91 1.13
CA HIS A 108 16.33 -5.26 1.15
C HIS A 108 17.38 -6.35 1.41
N VAL A 109 17.98 -6.87 0.35
CA VAL A 109 19.17 -7.69 0.47
C VAL A 109 20.33 -6.71 0.40
N ASP A 110 20.93 -6.39 1.54
CA ASP A 110 22.22 -5.74 1.55
C ASP A 110 23.21 -6.74 0.91
N ASP A 111 23.53 -6.55 -0.35
CA ASP A 111 24.67 -7.17 -1.01
C ASP A 111 25.95 -6.57 -0.40
N HIS A 112 26.15 -6.81 0.88
CA HIS A 112 27.48 -6.77 1.48
C HIS A 112 28.21 -8.02 1.02
N ASP A 113 28.48 -8.10 -0.28
CA ASP A 113 29.59 -8.86 -0.79
C ASP A 113 30.84 -8.20 -0.17
N ASP A 114 31.14 -8.60 1.06
CA ASP A 114 32.46 -8.45 1.65
C ASP A 114 33.44 -9.29 0.81
N ASP A 115 33.68 -8.86 -0.42
CA ASP A 115 34.85 -9.21 -1.21
C ASP A 115 36.09 -8.57 -0.55
N HIS A 116 36.30 -8.91 0.72
CA HIS A 116 37.61 -8.88 1.31
C HIS A 116 38.34 -10.08 0.74
N GLU A 117 38.73 -9.97 -0.55
CA GLU A 117 39.91 -10.69 -1.03
C GLU A 117 41.06 -10.27 -0.12
N GLU A 118 41.28 -11.07 0.94
CA GLU A 118 42.52 -11.06 1.68
C GLU A 118 43.59 -11.54 0.71
N ASP A 119 44.19 -10.60 -0.06
CA ASP A 119 45.47 -10.79 -0.70
C ASP A 119 46.51 -10.99 0.41
N HIS A 120 46.57 -12.21 0.92
CA HIS A 120 47.73 -12.66 1.67
C HIS A 120 48.88 -12.83 0.67
N ASP A 121 49.55 -11.74 0.37
CA ASP A 121 50.89 -11.78 -0.20
C ASP A 121 51.78 -12.58 0.77
N ASP A 122 52.13 -13.78 0.31
CA ASP A 122 53.20 -14.61 0.90
C ASP A 122 54.50 -13.80 0.93
N HIS A 123 54.80 -13.15 2.05
CA HIS A 123 56.13 -12.68 2.36
C HIS A 123 56.89 -13.78 3.12
N ASP A 124 57.51 -14.65 2.36
CA ASP A 124 58.72 -15.39 2.78
C ASP A 124 59.83 -14.36 2.99
N ASP A 125 60.15 -14.06 4.21
CA ASP A 125 61.44 -13.48 4.57
C ASP A 125 61.91 -14.06 5.89
N ASP A 126 62.94 -14.93 5.74
CA ASP A 126 63.85 -15.42 6.76
C ASP A 126 64.51 -14.23 7.49
N HIS A 127 64.24 -14.08 8.76
CA HIS A 127 65.15 -13.37 9.65
C HIS A 127 65.23 -14.07 11.02
N ASP A 128 66.33 -14.85 11.17
CA ASP A 128 66.97 -15.14 12.43
C ASP A 128 67.39 -13.84 13.13
N GLU A 129 67.32 -13.84 14.44
CA GLU A 129 68.20 -13.31 15.44
C GLU A 129 67.49 -12.54 16.58
N ASP A 130 67.60 -13.18 17.74
CA ASP A 130 67.83 -12.66 19.09
C ASP A 130 67.42 -11.18 19.40
N HIS A 131 66.45 -11.00 20.30
CA HIS A 131 66.56 -9.93 21.30
C HIS A 131 65.57 -10.08 22.47
N ASP A 132 66.16 -10.33 23.61
CA ASP A 132 65.95 -9.86 24.98
C ASP A 132 64.62 -9.22 25.40
N ASP A 133 64.12 -9.77 26.51
CA ASP A 133 63.33 -9.24 27.60
C ASP A 133 62.92 -7.76 27.52
N HIS A 134 61.61 -7.49 27.25
CA HIS A 134 60.94 -6.30 27.73
C HIS A 134 59.59 -6.69 28.32
N ASP A 135 59.54 -6.64 29.67
CA ASP A 135 58.35 -6.44 30.47
C ASP A 135 57.75 -5.11 30.08
N ASP A 136 56.65 -5.10 29.38
CA ASP A 136 55.80 -3.90 29.23
C ASP A 136 54.32 -4.26 29.48
N ASP A 137 53.82 -3.58 30.49
CA ASP A 137 52.45 -3.53 30.97
C ASP A 137 51.49 -3.31 29.81
N HIS A 138 50.76 -4.31 29.39
CA HIS A 138 49.62 -4.14 28.52
C HIS A 138 48.45 -3.62 29.35
N GLU A 139 48.28 -2.29 29.35
CA GLU A 139 47.06 -1.64 29.72
C GLU A 139 45.94 -2.20 28.84
N ASP A 140 44.96 -2.79 29.48
CA ASP A 140 43.70 -3.25 28.88
C ASP A 140 43.04 -2.07 28.16
N HIS A 141 43.21 -1.98 26.83
CA HIS A 141 42.38 -1.15 26.02
C HIS A 141 41.01 -1.84 25.90
N ASP A 142 40.12 -1.43 26.79
CA ASP A 142 38.69 -1.59 26.60
C ASP A 142 38.32 -1.04 25.22
N HIS A 143 38.23 -1.92 24.22
CA HIS A 143 37.55 -1.64 22.98
C HIS A 143 36.08 -1.53 23.35
N GLU A 144 35.66 -0.32 23.74
CA GLU A 144 34.27 0.05 23.68
C GLU A 144 33.83 -0.25 22.23
N GLY A 145 33.09 -1.34 22.08
CA GLY A 145 32.43 -1.67 20.84
C GLY A 145 31.58 -0.47 20.45
N HIS A 146 32.04 0.29 19.47
CA HIS A 146 31.21 1.21 18.75
C HIS A 146 30.13 0.39 18.04
N GLY A 147 29.10 0.00 18.80
CA GLY A 147 27.83 -0.37 18.23
C GLY A 147 27.37 0.86 17.44
N HIS A 148 27.62 0.86 16.17
CA HIS A 148 26.91 1.76 15.27
C HIS A 148 25.44 1.33 15.39
N ALA A 149 24.73 1.92 16.34
CA ALA A 149 23.29 2.04 16.24
C ALA A 149 23.06 2.77 14.91
N HIS A 150 22.68 2.05 13.87
CA HIS A 150 22.14 2.64 12.69
C HIS A 150 20.91 3.39 13.16
N ASP A 151 21.06 4.71 13.32
CA ASP A 151 19.98 5.64 13.63
C ASP A 151 19.14 5.62 12.33
N HIS A 152 18.09 4.79 12.31
CA HIS A 152 17.21 4.64 11.15
C HIS A 152 16.64 6.02 10.86
N ASP A 153 17.10 6.58 9.76
CA ASP A 153 16.84 7.94 9.34
C ASP A 153 15.35 8.13 9.08
N THR A 154 14.67 8.83 10.01
CA THR A 154 13.26 9.19 9.87
C THR A 154 13.05 10.53 9.19
N ASP A 155 14.08 11.06 8.54
CA ASP A 155 14.01 12.33 7.86
C ASP A 155 13.12 12.25 6.59
N TYR A 156 12.59 13.42 6.24
CA TYR A 156 11.86 13.57 4.98
C TYR A 156 12.78 13.28 3.79
N LYS A 157 12.31 12.38 2.91
CA LYS A 157 13.10 11.95 1.76
C LYS A 157 12.72 12.69 0.48
N ARG A 158 11.44 12.64 0.10
CA ARG A 158 11.00 13.19 -1.19
C ARG A 158 9.48 13.35 -1.26
N THR A 159 9.01 14.02 -2.31
CA THR A 159 7.60 14.04 -2.69
C THR A 159 7.44 13.29 -3.99
N ASP A 160 6.70 12.20 -3.96
CA ASP A 160 6.35 11.38 -5.12
C ASP A 160 4.94 11.73 -5.64
N ILE A 161 4.51 11.08 -6.71
CA ILE A 161 3.16 11.24 -7.25
C ILE A 161 2.48 9.88 -7.24
N LYS A 162 1.40 9.75 -6.48
CA LYS A 162 0.56 8.57 -6.40
C LYS A 162 -0.66 8.74 -7.31
N GLY A 163 -1.06 7.68 -7.97
CA GLY A 163 -2.28 7.61 -8.75
C GLY A 163 -3.10 6.40 -8.34
N PHE A 164 -4.40 6.48 -8.56
CA PHE A 164 -5.35 5.41 -8.33
C PHE A 164 -6.38 5.38 -9.45
N LEU A 165 -6.63 4.24 -10.02
CA LEU A 165 -7.69 4.00 -11.00
C LEU A 165 -8.31 2.64 -10.71
N GLN A 166 -9.60 2.62 -10.41
CA GLN A 166 -10.34 1.40 -10.14
C GLN A 166 -11.60 1.33 -11.01
N ALA A 167 -11.90 0.16 -11.53
CA ALA A 167 -13.18 -0.17 -12.13
C ALA A 167 -13.84 -1.25 -11.29
N ARG A 168 -15.07 -1.01 -10.86
CA ARG A 168 -15.86 -1.91 -10.03
C ARG A 168 -17.14 -2.32 -10.74
N TYR A 169 -17.46 -3.59 -10.69
CA TYR A 169 -18.70 -4.16 -11.18
C TYR A 169 -19.40 -4.96 -10.09
N ALA A 170 -20.52 -4.47 -9.60
CA ALA A 170 -21.39 -5.16 -8.65
C ALA A 170 -22.68 -5.58 -9.37
N PRO A 171 -22.86 -6.86 -9.75
CA PRO A 171 -24.10 -7.32 -10.38
C PRO A 171 -25.31 -7.26 -9.45
N ASN A 172 -25.08 -7.19 -8.15
CA ASN A 172 -26.07 -7.08 -7.08
C ASN A 172 -25.37 -6.61 -5.79
N ASP A 173 -26.12 -6.40 -4.73
CA ASP A 173 -25.65 -5.98 -3.40
C ASP A 173 -24.75 -6.98 -2.64
N ARG A 174 -24.54 -8.19 -3.15
CA ARG A 174 -23.77 -9.25 -2.48
C ARG A 174 -22.45 -9.58 -3.14
N LEU A 175 -22.25 -9.18 -4.37
CA LEU A 175 -21.11 -9.59 -5.17
C LEU A 175 -20.48 -8.39 -5.85
N SER A 176 -19.20 -8.20 -5.65
CA SER A 176 -18.40 -7.16 -6.27
C SER A 176 -17.15 -7.75 -6.93
N PHE A 177 -16.79 -7.20 -8.07
CA PHE A 177 -15.54 -7.47 -8.78
C PHE A 177 -14.85 -6.13 -9.05
N GLU A 178 -13.57 -6.09 -8.81
CA GLU A 178 -12.75 -4.89 -8.96
C GLU A 178 -11.51 -5.18 -9.78
N LEU A 179 -11.13 -4.19 -10.56
CA LEU A 179 -9.83 -4.11 -11.23
C LEU A 179 -9.21 -2.78 -10.88
N SER A 180 -8.00 -2.78 -10.38
CA SER A 180 -7.28 -1.57 -9.99
C SER A 180 -5.94 -1.44 -10.70
N TRP A 181 -5.53 -0.18 -10.89
CA TRP A 181 -4.20 0.21 -11.31
C TRP A 181 -3.72 1.34 -10.40
N ASN A 182 -2.64 1.09 -9.67
CA ASN A 182 -2.02 2.01 -8.73
C ASN A 182 -0.66 2.45 -9.27
N PRO A 183 -0.61 3.46 -10.16
CA PRO A 183 0.65 4.01 -10.63
C PRO A 183 1.29 4.86 -9.53
N TYR A 184 2.60 4.66 -9.32
CA TYR A 184 3.39 5.44 -8.38
C TYR A 184 4.64 5.97 -9.06
N TYR A 185 4.78 7.29 -9.13
CA TYR A 185 5.94 7.92 -9.77
C TYR A 185 6.95 8.39 -8.73
N VAL A 186 8.09 7.70 -8.69
CA VAL A 186 9.26 8.07 -7.88
C VAL A 186 9.96 9.25 -8.54
N THR A 187 10.07 10.38 -7.83
CA THR A 187 10.56 11.63 -8.41
C THR A 187 12.07 11.72 -8.50
N GLN A 188 12.78 10.96 -7.67
CA GLN A 188 14.25 10.92 -7.64
C GLN A 188 14.76 9.59 -7.11
N ASP A 189 15.92 9.16 -7.60
CA ASP A 189 16.60 7.97 -7.08
C ASP A 189 16.97 8.15 -5.62
N GLN A 190 16.69 7.12 -4.81
CA GLN A 190 17.07 7.09 -3.42
C GLN A 190 17.12 5.65 -2.89
N GLY A 191 18.30 5.21 -2.45
CA GLY A 191 18.51 3.82 -2.07
C GLY A 191 18.17 2.89 -3.23
N GLU A 192 17.31 1.92 -3.01
CA GLU A 192 16.85 1.00 -4.06
C GLU A 192 15.69 1.54 -4.91
N ASP A 193 15.11 2.70 -4.54
CA ASP A 193 14.06 3.32 -5.32
C ASP A 193 14.62 4.02 -6.54
N ILE A 194 14.34 3.48 -7.72
CA ILE A 194 14.74 4.04 -9.00
C ILE A 194 13.69 5.06 -9.45
N GLN A 195 14.15 6.23 -9.90
CA GLN A 195 13.27 7.26 -10.46
C GLN A 195 12.44 6.69 -11.61
N GLY A 196 11.13 6.98 -11.61
CA GLY A 196 10.24 6.60 -12.69
C GLY A 196 8.91 6.04 -12.20
N LEU A 197 8.16 5.46 -13.12
CA LEU A 197 6.81 4.97 -12.88
C LEU A 197 6.80 3.51 -12.45
N LYS A 198 6.53 3.26 -11.18
CA LYS A 198 6.16 1.93 -10.66
C LYS A 198 4.69 1.66 -10.97
N ASN A 199 4.35 0.40 -11.20
CA ASN A 199 2.98 0.00 -11.53
C ASN A 199 2.55 -1.17 -10.65
N GLU A 200 1.36 -1.05 -10.08
CA GLU A 200 0.65 -2.16 -9.47
C GLU A 200 -0.68 -2.38 -10.15
N LEU A 201 -1.00 -3.63 -10.45
CA LEU A 201 -2.32 -4.05 -10.93
C LEU A 201 -2.97 -4.96 -9.91
N GLY A 202 -4.24 -4.73 -9.62
CA GLY A 202 -5.05 -5.51 -8.69
C GLY A 202 -6.31 -6.06 -9.34
N ALA A 203 -6.78 -7.18 -8.80
CA ALA A 203 -8.10 -7.74 -9.08
C ALA A 203 -8.66 -8.30 -7.79
N LYS A 204 -9.84 -7.84 -7.37
CA LYS A 204 -10.50 -8.27 -6.14
C LYS A 204 -11.91 -8.78 -6.45
N ALA A 205 -12.34 -9.80 -5.73
CA ALA A 205 -13.72 -10.27 -5.73
C ALA A 205 -14.18 -10.39 -4.29
N ILE A 206 -15.39 -9.91 -3.99
CA ILE A 206 -15.99 -9.95 -2.66
C ILE A 206 -17.37 -10.57 -2.79
N TRP A 207 -17.69 -11.51 -1.89
CA TRP A 207 -19.00 -12.15 -1.82
C TRP A 207 -19.52 -12.15 -0.39
N ALA A 208 -20.53 -11.32 -0.12
CA ALA A 208 -21.25 -11.30 1.14
C ALA A 208 -22.20 -12.51 1.24
N LEU A 209 -22.17 -13.21 2.37
CA LEU A 209 -22.92 -14.43 2.63
C LEU A 209 -24.19 -14.13 3.44
N GLY A 210 -25.18 -15.00 3.32
CA GLY A 210 -26.45 -14.85 4.08
C GLY A 210 -27.21 -13.59 3.68
N ASP A 211 -27.52 -12.76 4.67
CA ASP A 211 -28.22 -11.48 4.48
C ASP A 211 -27.24 -10.28 4.42
N GLY A 212 -25.93 -10.57 4.23
CA GLY A 212 -24.91 -9.54 4.12
C GLY A 212 -24.94 -8.82 2.77
N ASP A 213 -24.36 -7.63 2.76
CA ASP A 213 -24.22 -6.77 1.59
C ASP A 213 -22.80 -6.19 1.45
N VAL A 214 -22.45 -5.84 0.21
CA VAL A 214 -21.22 -5.13 -0.15
C VAL A 214 -21.62 -3.76 -0.65
N ASN A 215 -21.09 -2.71 0.00
CA ASN A 215 -21.34 -1.33 -0.39
C ASN A 215 -20.05 -0.72 -0.94
N PHE A 216 -20.22 0.24 -1.82
CA PHE A 216 -19.12 0.98 -2.39
C PHE A 216 -18.49 1.91 -1.33
N ALA A 217 -17.18 1.78 -1.11
CA ALA A 217 -16.40 2.74 -0.35
C ALA A 217 -15.77 3.76 -1.30
N LEU A 218 -15.66 5.01 -0.85
CA LEU A 218 -15.13 6.12 -1.62
C LEU A 218 -13.73 6.49 -1.13
N GLY A 219 -12.80 6.57 -2.05
CA GLY A 219 -11.47 7.08 -1.81
C GLY A 219 -10.41 5.99 -1.62
N ASP A 220 -9.19 6.32 -2.01
CA ASP A 220 -8.01 5.51 -1.74
C ASP A 220 -7.78 5.44 -0.23
N GLY A 221 -7.47 4.27 0.30
CA GLY A 221 -7.32 4.03 1.74
C GLY A 221 -8.59 3.56 2.44
N ILE A 222 -9.73 3.47 1.74
CA ILE A 222 -10.96 2.87 2.23
C ILE A 222 -11.30 1.67 1.35
N GLU A 223 -11.35 0.48 1.94
CA GLU A 223 -11.81 -0.73 1.27
C GLU A 223 -13.35 -0.75 1.17
N ASP A 224 -13.89 -1.66 0.37
CA ASP A 224 -15.33 -1.84 0.27
C ASP A 224 -15.97 -2.12 1.64
N LEU A 225 -17.07 -1.45 1.93
CA LEU A 225 -17.82 -1.65 3.17
C LEU A 225 -18.70 -2.89 3.06
N VAL A 226 -18.37 -3.92 3.83
CA VAL A 226 -19.11 -5.19 3.82
C VAL A 226 -19.85 -5.36 5.14
N ASN A 227 -21.13 -5.74 5.07
CA ASN A 227 -21.93 -6.13 6.23
C ASN A 227 -22.08 -7.64 6.28
N GLY A 228 -21.94 -8.24 7.48
CA GLY A 228 -22.08 -9.67 7.71
C GLY A 228 -20.81 -10.47 7.43
N VAL A 229 -20.98 -11.77 7.18
CA VAL A 229 -19.88 -12.69 6.82
C VAL A 229 -19.63 -12.61 5.32
N TYR A 230 -18.38 -12.53 4.92
CA TYR A 230 -18.03 -12.50 3.51
C TYR A 230 -16.76 -13.31 3.20
N LEU A 231 -16.59 -13.59 1.93
CA LEU A 231 -15.36 -14.14 1.36
C LEU A 231 -14.79 -13.10 0.42
N SER A 232 -13.48 -12.90 0.47
CA SER A 232 -12.76 -12.08 -0.50
C SER A 232 -11.61 -12.85 -1.11
N VAL A 233 -11.23 -12.48 -2.33
CA VAL A 233 -10.00 -12.90 -2.98
C VAL A 233 -9.41 -11.66 -3.61
N ASP A 234 -8.23 -11.26 -3.16
CA ASP A 234 -7.44 -10.18 -3.75
C ASP A 234 -6.21 -10.75 -4.43
N HIS A 235 -5.91 -10.28 -5.64
CA HIS A 235 -4.70 -10.62 -6.38
C HIS A 235 -4.02 -9.34 -6.82
N ARG A 236 -2.76 -9.18 -6.45
CA ARG A 236 -1.95 -8.02 -6.79
C ARG A 236 -0.66 -8.44 -7.47
N GLN A 237 -0.19 -7.63 -8.40
CA GLN A 237 1.08 -7.82 -9.09
C GLN A 237 1.72 -6.47 -9.41
N GLY A 238 3.05 -6.41 -9.35
CA GLY A 238 3.75 -5.15 -9.46
C GLY A 238 5.02 -5.19 -10.29
N TRP A 239 5.38 -4.01 -10.79
CA TRP A 239 6.58 -3.76 -11.60
C TRP A 239 7.29 -2.51 -11.10
N GLU A 240 8.62 -2.57 -11.05
CA GLU A 240 9.47 -1.42 -10.81
C GLU A 240 9.49 -0.47 -12.01
N SER A 241 10.07 0.71 -11.81
CA SER A 241 10.14 1.78 -12.82
C SER A 241 10.98 1.42 -14.04
N ASP A 242 11.93 0.51 -13.93
CA ASP A 242 12.71 -0.05 -15.03
C ASP A 242 11.99 -1.18 -15.78
N GLY A 243 10.78 -1.55 -15.33
CA GLY A 243 9.96 -2.62 -15.89
C GLY A 243 10.25 -3.99 -15.29
N MET A 244 11.12 -4.09 -14.29
CA MET A 244 11.38 -5.34 -13.58
C MET A 244 10.13 -5.81 -12.85
N TYR A 245 9.75 -7.07 -13.01
CA TYR A 245 8.61 -7.67 -12.32
C TYR A 245 8.96 -7.99 -10.88
N VAL A 246 8.29 -7.34 -9.93
CA VAL A 246 8.53 -7.51 -8.48
C VAL A 246 7.96 -8.83 -7.98
N GLY A 247 6.77 -9.18 -8.40
CA GLY A 247 6.06 -10.38 -7.98
C GLY A 247 4.56 -10.19 -7.93
N ASN A 248 3.88 -11.20 -7.40
CA ASN A 248 2.46 -11.16 -7.13
C ASN A 248 2.11 -11.88 -5.85
N TYR A 249 0.93 -11.56 -5.32
CA TYR A 249 0.33 -12.35 -4.28
C TYR A 249 -1.17 -12.58 -4.55
N THR A 250 -1.72 -13.60 -3.92
CA THR A 250 -3.15 -13.89 -3.91
C THR A 250 -3.60 -14.17 -2.48
N ASP A 251 -4.56 -13.40 -2.01
CA ASP A 251 -5.11 -13.42 -0.65
C ASP A 251 -6.57 -13.88 -0.64
N PRO A 252 -6.89 -15.17 -0.55
CA PRO A 252 -8.24 -15.59 -0.19
C PRO A 252 -8.46 -15.36 1.31
N ARG A 253 -9.48 -14.61 1.68
CA ARG A 253 -9.79 -14.25 3.07
C ARG A 253 -11.23 -14.56 3.42
N VAL A 254 -11.48 -14.75 4.71
CA VAL A 254 -12.80 -14.74 5.33
C VAL A 254 -12.90 -13.49 6.16
N GLY A 255 -14.00 -12.76 6.01
CA GLY A 255 -14.21 -11.50 6.68
C GLY A 255 -15.53 -11.42 7.44
N LEU A 256 -15.56 -10.46 8.35
CA LEU A 256 -16.71 -10.08 9.17
C LEU A 256 -16.86 -8.56 9.11
N GLY A 257 -17.99 -8.08 8.61
CA GLY A 257 -18.37 -6.68 8.61
C GLY A 257 -19.45 -6.39 9.63
N PHE A 258 -19.30 -5.29 10.33
CA PHE A 258 -20.23 -4.80 11.35
C PHE A 258 -20.59 -3.36 11.05
N LYS A 259 -21.88 -3.03 11.16
CA LYS A 259 -22.40 -1.66 11.08
C LYS A 259 -22.97 -1.24 12.42
N PHE A 260 -22.69 -0.03 12.87
CA PHE A 260 -23.12 0.53 14.15
C PHE A 260 -23.75 1.92 13.95
N GLY A 261 -24.45 2.41 14.98
CA GLY A 261 -24.94 3.79 15.00
C GLY A 261 -26.05 4.10 13.99
N GLY A 262 -26.81 3.09 13.56
CA GLY A 262 -27.82 3.26 12.49
C GLY A 262 -27.24 3.03 11.11
N ASP A 263 -26.23 2.14 11.03
CA ASP A 263 -25.50 1.73 9.82
C ASP A 263 -24.48 2.75 9.28
N GLU A 264 -24.12 3.73 10.10
CA GLU A 264 -23.18 4.78 9.69
C GLU A 264 -21.71 4.40 9.92
N ILE A 265 -21.40 3.73 11.06
CA ILE A 265 -20.03 3.33 11.40
C ILE A 265 -19.82 1.89 10.94
N SER A 266 -18.78 1.66 10.14
CA SER A 266 -18.38 0.33 9.66
C SER A 266 -17.10 -0.13 10.32
N LEU A 267 -17.08 -1.40 10.74
CA LEU A 267 -15.87 -2.11 11.16
C LEU A 267 -15.77 -3.40 10.36
N MET A 268 -14.68 -3.57 9.63
CA MET A 268 -14.36 -4.80 8.91
C MET A 268 -13.14 -5.47 9.51
N ILE A 269 -13.16 -6.80 9.54
CA ILE A 269 -12.05 -7.64 9.99
C ILE A 269 -11.96 -8.80 9.03
N GLU A 270 -10.84 -8.97 8.36
CA GLU A 270 -10.63 -10.10 7.48
C GLU A 270 -9.25 -10.73 7.66
N ALA A 271 -9.14 -12.03 7.40
CA ALA A 271 -7.88 -12.74 7.46
C ALA A 271 -7.89 -14.01 6.60
N GLY A 272 -6.71 -14.42 6.17
CA GLY A 272 -6.51 -15.63 5.39
C GLY A 272 -5.05 -15.87 4.99
N PRO A 273 -4.78 -16.92 4.24
CA PRO A 273 -3.46 -17.16 3.69
C PRO A 273 -3.14 -16.16 2.57
N ARG A 274 -1.88 -15.75 2.48
CA ARG A 274 -1.30 -15.01 1.36
C ARG A 274 -0.38 -15.94 0.59
N PHE A 275 -0.69 -16.23 -0.64
CA PHE A 275 0.17 -16.97 -1.55
C PHE A 275 1.03 -16.00 -2.32
N TYR A 276 2.29 -15.91 -1.97
CA TYR A 276 3.24 -14.99 -2.60
C TYR A 276 4.11 -15.73 -3.62
N VAL A 277 4.22 -15.15 -4.81
CA VAL A 277 5.11 -15.60 -5.89
C VAL A 277 6.05 -14.45 -6.25
N PRO A 278 7.33 -14.52 -5.87
CA PRO A 278 8.30 -13.49 -6.18
C PRO A 278 8.53 -13.36 -7.68
N GLY A 279 8.88 -12.16 -8.10
CA GLY A 279 9.38 -11.88 -9.43
C GLY A 279 10.88 -12.15 -9.54
N SER A 280 11.53 -11.43 -10.44
CA SER A 280 12.97 -11.53 -10.67
C SER A 280 13.82 -10.68 -9.71
N TYR A 281 13.18 -9.90 -8.84
CA TYR A 281 13.87 -8.87 -8.07
C TYR A 281 14.63 -9.39 -6.83
N ALA A 282 14.08 -10.27 -6.05
CA ALA A 282 14.62 -10.55 -4.71
C ALA A 282 15.23 -11.95 -4.52
N GLY A 283 15.18 -12.83 -5.54
CA GLY A 283 15.68 -14.20 -5.40
C GLY A 283 14.97 -15.02 -4.32
N LEU A 284 13.80 -14.58 -3.86
CA LEU A 284 13.02 -15.27 -2.84
C LEU A 284 12.23 -16.42 -3.46
N ASP A 285 12.03 -17.47 -2.69
CA ASP A 285 11.17 -18.58 -3.08
C ASP A 285 9.68 -18.23 -2.89
N PRO A 286 8.76 -18.86 -3.68
CA PRO A 286 7.33 -18.79 -3.41
C PRO A 286 7.02 -19.24 -1.97
N ARG A 287 6.16 -18.49 -1.29
CA ARG A 287 5.81 -18.77 0.11
C ARG A 287 4.33 -18.59 0.40
N THR A 288 3.90 -19.07 1.55
CA THR A 288 2.56 -18.84 2.08
C THR A 288 2.68 -18.15 3.43
N ASP A 289 2.19 -16.92 3.49
CA ASP A 289 2.12 -16.12 4.70
C ASP A 289 0.68 -16.10 5.26
N PHE A 290 0.48 -15.52 6.43
CA PHE A 290 -0.84 -15.20 6.97
C PHE A 290 -1.06 -13.70 6.87
N ALA A 291 -2.13 -13.28 6.19
CA ALA A 291 -2.47 -11.88 6.04
C ALA A 291 -3.82 -11.57 6.68
N GLY A 292 -3.98 -10.35 7.15
CA GLY A 292 -5.25 -9.87 7.68
C GLY A 292 -5.32 -8.35 7.65
N GLU A 293 -6.54 -7.87 7.84
CA GLU A 293 -6.86 -6.46 7.82
C GLU A 293 -7.97 -6.14 8.80
N ILE A 294 -7.87 -4.99 9.43
CA ILE A 294 -8.93 -4.38 10.25
C ILE A 294 -9.12 -2.97 9.73
N GLU A 295 -10.34 -2.63 9.39
CA GLU A 295 -10.71 -1.31 8.91
C GLU A 295 -11.90 -0.76 9.69
N LEU A 296 -11.83 0.51 10.06
CA LEU A 296 -12.89 1.27 10.71
C LEU A 296 -13.17 2.53 9.88
N SER A 297 -14.43 2.72 9.50
CA SER A 297 -14.89 3.91 8.79
C SER A 297 -15.99 4.60 9.59
N VAL A 298 -15.87 5.92 9.75
CA VAL A 298 -16.77 6.76 10.54
C VAL A 298 -17.17 7.98 9.72
N PRO A 299 -18.40 8.04 9.18
CA PRO A 299 -18.88 9.23 8.49
C PRO A 299 -19.13 10.38 9.48
N VAL A 300 -18.72 11.58 9.07
CA VAL A 300 -18.88 12.83 9.83
C VAL A 300 -19.27 13.96 8.87
N GLY A 301 -20.56 14.16 8.65
CA GLY A 301 -21.06 15.10 7.66
C GLY A 301 -20.67 14.66 6.24
N ASP A 302 -20.06 15.56 5.47
CA ASP A 302 -19.58 15.27 4.10
C ASP A 302 -18.18 14.63 4.07
N ALA A 303 -17.73 14.11 5.20
CA ALA A 303 -16.44 13.47 5.33
C ALA A 303 -16.57 12.06 5.92
N THR A 304 -15.68 11.15 5.53
CA THR A 304 -15.50 9.85 6.16
C THR A 304 -14.11 9.78 6.76
N LEU A 305 -14.02 9.60 8.07
CA LEU A 305 -12.78 9.28 8.76
C LEU A 305 -12.55 7.77 8.66
N PHE A 306 -11.32 7.36 8.40
CA PHE A 306 -10.99 5.94 8.36
C PHE A 306 -9.69 5.63 9.10
N LEU A 307 -9.59 4.40 9.54
CA LEU A 307 -8.40 3.78 10.12
C LEU A 307 -8.31 2.36 9.58
N HIS A 308 -7.17 1.98 9.05
CA HIS A 308 -6.91 0.60 8.65
C HIS A 308 -5.60 0.09 9.27
N TRP A 309 -5.55 -1.20 9.51
CA TRP A 309 -4.38 -1.92 9.95
C TRP A 309 -4.28 -3.23 9.19
N GLN A 310 -3.31 -3.28 8.30
CA GLN A 310 -2.94 -4.47 7.55
C GLN A 310 -1.77 -5.14 8.25
N HIS A 311 -1.78 -6.46 8.30
CA HIS A 311 -0.72 -7.22 8.91
C HIS A 311 -0.46 -8.50 8.11
N VAL A 312 0.81 -8.86 8.02
CA VAL A 312 1.26 -10.11 7.39
C VAL A 312 2.23 -10.79 8.34
N TYR A 313 2.04 -12.08 8.57
CA TYR A 313 2.97 -12.91 9.32
C TYR A 313 3.62 -13.91 8.38
N SER A 314 4.95 -13.91 8.33
CA SER A 314 5.74 -14.89 7.62
C SER A 314 6.28 -15.95 8.57
N TRP A 315 6.19 -17.22 8.17
CA TRP A 315 6.84 -18.34 8.86
C TRP A 315 8.17 -18.71 8.22
N GLU A 316 8.49 -18.14 7.08
CA GLU A 316 9.71 -18.42 6.35
C GLU A 316 10.89 -17.71 7.01
N ASN A 317 12.05 -18.36 6.98
CA ASN A 317 13.31 -17.77 7.41
C ASN A 317 14.33 -17.99 6.31
N ALA A 318 14.35 -17.08 5.35
CA ALA A 318 15.25 -17.07 4.21
C ALA A 318 16.19 -15.85 4.29
N PRO A 319 17.32 -15.84 3.59
CA PRO A 319 18.15 -14.64 3.50
C PRO A 319 17.32 -13.42 3.06
N GLY A 320 17.42 -12.33 3.81
CA GLY A 320 16.67 -11.11 3.56
C GLY A 320 15.15 -11.16 3.88
N TRP A 321 14.62 -12.30 4.36
CA TRP A 321 13.23 -12.43 4.77
C TRP A 321 13.11 -13.37 5.97
N GLY A 322 12.89 -12.81 7.14
CA GLY A 322 12.81 -13.56 8.38
C GLY A 322 11.39 -13.99 8.77
N GLU A 323 11.32 -14.84 9.80
CA GLU A 323 10.06 -15.10 10.49
C GLU A 323 9.65 -13.86 11.29
N GLY A 324 8.40 -13.44 11.19
CA GLY A 324 7.87 -12.30 11.96
C GLY A 324 6.73 -11.58 11.28
N TRP A 325 6.42 -10.40 11.80
CA TRP A 325 5.31 -9.57 11.38
C TRP A 325 5.75 -8.39 10.52
N GLN A 326 4.94 -8.09 9.51
CA GLN A 326 4.90 -6.82 8.82
C GLN A 326 3.59 -6.13 9.18
N HIS A 327 3.67 -4.87 9.54
CA HIS A 327 2.51 -4.05 9.91
C HIS A 327 2.45 -2.80 9.04
N HIS A 328 1.28 -2.53 8.51
CA HIS A 328 0.95 -1.29 7.85
C HIS A 328 -0.28 -0.67 8.49
N VAL A 329 -0.19 0.57 8.92
CA VAL A 329 -1.27 1.31 9.58
C VAL A 329 -1.50 2.60 8.82
N GLY A 330 -2.74 2.86 8.46
CA GLY A 330 -3.14 4.11 7.85
C GLY A 330 -4.35 4.73 8.55
N THR A 331 -4.42 6.03 8.53
CA THR A 331 -5.57 6.80 8.98
C THR A 331 -5.75 8.05 8.13
N GLY A 332 -6.97 8.38 7.85
CA GLY A 332 -7.22 9.50 6.97
C GLY A 332 -8.64 10.01 7.00
N VAL A 333 -8.90 10.88 6.07
CA VAL A 333 -10.22 11.48 5.83
C VAL A 333 -10.46 11.60 4.33
N THR A 334 -11.63 11.16 3.90
CA THR A 334 -12.16 11.40 2.55
C THR A 334 -13.30 12.38 2.63
N PHE A 335 -13.21 13.47 1.89
CA PHE A 335 -14.28 14.45 1.67
C PHE A 335 -14.97 14.16 0.35
N THR A 336 -16.29 14.14 0.36
CA THR A 336 -17.14 14.04 -0.84
C THR A 336 -17.93 15.33 -1.03
N PHE A 337 -18.21 15.72 -2.29
CA PHE A 337 -18.82 17.01 -2.62
C PHE A 337 -19.98 16.86 -3.60
#